data_335e34057b5699659da7eb3ad568882c
#
_entry.id   335e34057b5699659da7eb3ad568882c
#
_cell.length_a   1.000
_cell.length_b   1.000
_cell.length_c   1.000
_cell.angle_alpha   90.00
_cell.angle_beta   90.00
_cell.angle_gamma   90.00
#
_symmetry.space_group_name_H-M   'P 1'
#
loop_
_entity.id
_entity.type
_entity.pdbx_description
1 polymer ?
#
loop_
_entity_poly.entity_id
_entity_poly.type
_entity_poly.pdbx_seq_one_letter_code
_entity_poly.pdbx_strand_id
1 'polypeptide(L)'
;MTEIIHLPGIGDSVELHWHTLWEKADPAIRRFAPTSWDEPDLSDWIAALEKAVGAAQTPPILVAHSLACLLVAHWPQVSDLQIRGAMLVAVPDPQSPAFPPQAMSFADAPQGKFRFPSLIVASTNDPYGSLPYLQMRAEQWGSDLTIIGAAGHINGQSQLGDWPEGLALLRDFVSRL
;
A
#
# COMPACT_ATOMS: atom_id res chain seq x y z
N MET A 1 20.46 0.19 -7.58
CA MET A 1 19.72 -0.45 -6.47
C MET A 1 18.30 0.07 -6.54
N THR A 2 17.27 -0.77 -6.42
CA THR A 2 15.86 -0.32 -6.52
C THR A 2 15.48 0.40 -5.23
N GLU A 3 15.05 1.65 -5.32
CA GLU A 3 14.55 2.39 -4.15
C GLU A 3 13.15 1.90 -3.78
N ILE A 4 12.90 1.72 -2.48
CA ILE A 4 11.61 1.29 -1.92
C ILE A 4 11.09 2.38 -0.98
N ILE A 5 9.81 2.73 -1.15
CA ILE A 5 9.12 3.66 -0.24
C ILE A 5 7.95 2.92 0.39
N HIS A 6 7.97 2.82 1.71
CA HIS A 6 6.86 2.29 2.49
C HIS A 6 5.78 3.33 2.73
N LEU A 7 4.54 2.92 2.55
CA LEU A 7 3.35 3.73 2.77
C LEU A 7 2.46 3.03 3.81
N PRO A 8 2.66 3.29 5.11
CA PRO A 8 1.76 2.82 6.16
C PRO A 8 0.33 3.34 6.01
N GLY A 9 -0.63 2.62 6.58
CA GLY A 9 -2.01 3.05 6.71
C GLY A 9 -2.27 3.94 7.92
N ILE A 10 -3.55 4.04 8.35
CA ILE A 10 -3.96 4.75 9.56
C ILE A 10 -3.19 4.23 10.76
N GLY A 11 -2.79 5.14 11.65
CA GLY A 11 -2.09 4.82 12.89
C GLY A 11 -0.61 4.48 12.69
N ASP A 12 -0.08 4.65 11.47
CA ASP A 12 1.29 4.26 11.11
C ASP A 12 1.53 2.74 11.20
N SER A 13 2.71 2.28 10.87
CA SER A 13 3.18 0.91 11.10
C SER A 13 3.91 0.85 12.43
N VAL A 14 3.25 0.26 13.43
CA VAL A 14 3.79 0.09 14.79
C VAL A 14 5.00 -0.86 14.81
N GLU A 15 5.63 -1.00 15.98
CA GLU A 15 6.92 -1.68 16.14
C GLU A 15 6.96 -3.13 15.59
N LEU A 16 5.86 -3.87 15.73
CA LEU A 16 5.74 -5.27 15.27
C LEU A 16 5.18 -5.41 13.85
N HIS A 17 4.91 -4.31 13.17
CA HIS A 17 4.44 -4.35 11.78
C HIS A 17 5.62 -4.69 10.85
N TRP A 18 5.37 -5.52 9.84
CA TRP A 18 6.40 -5.96 8.89
C TRP A 18 7.09 -4.78 8.14
N HIS A 19 6.39 -3.66 7.86
CA HIS A 19 7.04 -2.43 7.35
C HIS A 19 8.20 -1.99 8.25
N THR A 20 7.93 -1.87 9.55
CA THR A 20 8.94 -1.43 10.53
C THR A 20 10.08 -2.44 10.65
N LEU A 21 9.76 -3.73 10.59
CA LEU A 21 10.79 -4.78 10.66
C LEU A 21 11.65 -4.81 9.39
N TRP A 22 11.07 -4.60 8.21
CA TRP A 22 11.84 -4.49 6.97
C TRP A 22 12.76 -3.26 6.95
N GLU A 23 12.28 -2.11 7.42
CA GLU A 23 13.10 -0.89 7.54
C GLU A 23 14.26 -1.05 8.52
N LYS A 24 14.06 -1.78 9.62
CA LYS A 24 15.15 -2.11 10.56
C LYS A 24 16.20 -3.04 9.93
N ALA A 25 15.77 -3.94 9.05
CA ALA A 25 16.64 -4.87 8.34
C ALA A 25 17.37 -4.23 7.15
N ASP A 26 16.71 -3.27 6.48
CA ASP A 26 17.26 -2.54 5.33
C ASP A 26 17.03 -1.03 5.48
N PRO A 27 18.02 -0.29 5.98
CA PRO A 27 17.92 1.17 6.15
C PRO A 27 17.80 1.98 4.85
N ALA A 28 17.95 1.35 3.69
CA ALA A 28 17.70 1.99 2.39
C ALA A 28 16.21 2.14 2.07
N ILE A 29 15.35 1.37 2.73
CA ILE A 29 13.90 1.53 2.63
C ILE A 29 13.50 2.81 3.36
N ARG A 30 12.75 3.68 2.66
CA ARG A 30 12.27 4.94 3.21
C ARG A 30 10.78 4.86 3.49
N ARG A 31 10.30 5.63 4.45
CA ARG A 31 8.88 5.77 4.77
C ARG A 31 8.42 7.18 4.37
N PHE A 32 7.25 7.29 3.70
CA PHE A 32 6.64 8.60 3.50
C PHE A 32 6.16 9.16 4.86
N ALA A 33 5.97 10.47 4.96
CA ALA A 33 5.68 11.11 6.22
C ALA A 33 4.56 12.15 6.06
N PRO A 34 3.27 11.75 6.20
CA PRO A 34 2.15 12.68 6.24
C PRO A 34 2.15 13.48 7.56
N THR A 35 1.37 14.54 7.63
CA THR A 35 1.25 15.36 8.83
C THR A 35 0.62 14.61 9.99
N SER A 36 -0.37 13.76 9.72
CA SER A 36 -1.04 12.93 10.73
C SER A 36 -1.31 11.52 10.20
N TRP A 37 -1.01 10.53 11.04
CA TRP A 37 -1.38 9.14 10.80
C TRP A 37 -2.78 8.80 11.31
N ASP A 38 -3.23 9.48 12.36
CA ASP A 38 -4.50 9.18 13.05
C ASP A 38 -5.68 9.96 12.46
N GLU A 39 -5.41 11.14 11.92
CA GLU A 39 -6.37 12.00 11.24
C GLU A 39 -5.94 12.15 9.76
N PRO A 40 -6.11 11.09 8.93
CA PRO A 40 -5.65 11.10 7.56
C PRO A 40 -6.47 12.05 6.70
N ASP A 41 -5.79 12.90 5.95
CA ASP A 41 -6.36 13.75 4.92
C ASP A 41 -5.75 13.40 3.56
N LEU A 42 -6.57 13.20 2.54
CA LEU A 42 -6.09 12.76 1.23
C LEU A 42 -5.12 13.77 0.61
N SER A 43 -5.38 15.07 0.71
CA SER A 43 -4.53 16.10 0.11
C SER A 43 -3.16 16.18 0.79
N ASP A 44 -3.13 16.05 2.11
CA ASP A 44 -1.89 15.98 2.89
C ASP A 44 -1.08 14.72 2.54
N TRP A 45 -1.74 13.57 2.48
CA TRP A 45 -1.07 12.31 2.13
C TRP A 45 -0.56 12.30 0.69
N ILE A 46 -1.29 12.90 -0.25
CA ILE A 46 -0.81 13.11 -1.64
C ILE A 46 0.45 13.96 -1.63
N ALA A 47 0.46 15.08 -0.90
CA ALA A 47 1.64 15.95 -0.82
C ALA A 47 2.85 15.24 -0.20
N ALA A 48 2.62 14.43 0.84
CA ALA A 48 3.67 13.63 1.47
C ALA A 48 4.24 12.57 0.50
N LEU A 49 3.39 11.90 -0.27
CA LEU A 49 3.81 10.93 -1.28
C LEU A 49 4.58 11.60 -2.42
N GLU A 50 4.07 12.72 -2.92
CA GLU A 50 4.74 13.54 -3.96
C GLU A 50 6.16 13.93 -3.53
N LYS A 51 6.32 14.40 -2.29
CA LYS A 51 7.62 14.71 -1.71
C LYS A 51 8.53 13.49 -1.62
N ALA A 52 8.00 12.35 -1.18
CA ALA A 52 8.77 11.13 -1.02
C ALA A 52 9.27 10.56 -2.36
N VAL A 53 8.39 10.53 -3.37
CA VAL A 53 8.74 10.08 -4.73
C VAL A 53 9.68 11.07 -5.41
N GLY A 54 9.42 12.39 -5.29
CA GLY A 54 10.26 13.43 -5.86
C GLY A 54 11.68 13.49 -5.30
N ALA A 55 11.89 12.96 -4.09
CA ALA A 55 13.22 12.83 -3.48
C ALA A 55 13.99 11.56 -3.91
N ALA A 56 13.36 10.65 -4.66
CA ALA A 56 14.01 9.45 -5.15
C ALA A 56 14.96 9.76 -6.31
N GLN A 57 16.09 9.07 -6.37
CA GLN A 57 17.07 9.23 -7.45
C GLN A 57 16.66 8.47 -8.72
N THR A 58 15.88 7.42 -8.54
CA THR A 58 15.32 6.60 -9.61
C THR A 58 13.85 6.32 -9.32
N PRO A 59 13.01 6.02 -10.32
CA PRO A 59 11.62 5.65 -10.07
C PRO A 59 11.51 4.55 -9.00
N PRO A 60 10.91 4.84 -7.84
CA PRO A 60 10.89 3.89 -6.72
C PRO A 60 9.80 2.82 -6.89
N ILE A 61 9.87 1.77 -6.06
CA ILE A 61 8.77 0.85 -5.79
C ILE A 61 8.01 1.38 -4.56
N LEU A 62 6.70 1.46 -4.66
CA LEU A 62 5.85 1.74 -3.51
C LEU A 62 5.37 0.44 -2.87
N VAL A 63 5.44 0.35 -1.54
CA VAL A 63 4.87 -0.76 -0.78
C VAL A 63 3.86 -0.17 0.19
N ALA A 64 2.58 -0.25 -0.19
CA ALA A 64 1.48 0.34 0.55
C ALA A 64 0.71 -0.69 1.37
N HIS A 65 0.25 -0.29 2.54
CA HIS A 65 -0.62 -1.08 3.39
C HIS A 65 -1.92 -0.33 3.69
N SER A 66 -3.05 -1.06 3.63
CA SER A 66 -4.35 -0.56 4.06
C SER A 66 -4.76 0.74 3.34
N LEU A 67 -5.12 1.81 4.06
CA LEU A 67 -5.56 3.09 3.50
C LEU A 67 -4.57 3.67 2.47
N ALA A 68 -3.27 3.46 2.65
CA ALA A 68 -2.28 3.92 1.70
C ALA A 68 -2.39 3.27 0.30
N CYS A 69 -3.05 2.12 0.19
CA CYS A 69 -3.39 1.53 -1.12
C CYS A 69 -4.35 2.41 -1.90
N LEU A 70 -5.33 3.04 -1.23
CA LEU A 70 -6.24 4.01 -1.84
C LEU A 70 -5.50 5.31 -2.21
N LEU A 71 -4.54 5.76 -1.38
CA LEU A 71 -3.66 6.87 -1.73
C LEU A 71 -2.94 6.60 -3.06
N VAL A 72 -2.38 5.40 -3.25
CA VAL A 72 -1.70 5.03 -4.51
C VAL A 72 -2.64 5.09 -5.70
N ALA A 73 -3.95 4.83 -5.51
CA ALA A 73 -4.94 4.97 -6.58
C ALA A 73 -5.28 6.43 -6.92
N HIS A 74 -5.32 7.32 -5.93
CA HIS A 74 -5.60 8.74 -6.13
C HIS A 74 -4.41 9.52 -6.71
N TRP A 75 -3.22 9.25 -6.22
CA TRP A 75 -2.01 10.03 -6.52
C TRP A 75 -1.72 10.20 -8.02
N PRO A 76 -1.87 9.17 -8.92
CA PRO A 76 -1.60 9.33 -10.35
C PRO A 76 -2.54 10.28 -11.09
N GLN A 77 -3.64 10.69 -10.46
CA GLN A 77 -4.57 11.66 -11.05
C GLN A 77 -4.03 13.10 -10.98
N VAL A 78 -3.08 13.35 -10.12
CA VAL A 78 -2.56 14.69 -9.80
C VAL A 78 -1.04 14.80 -9.90
N SER A 79 -0.33 13.72 -10.16
CA SER A 79 1.14 13.67 -10.26
C SER A 79 1.60 13.14 -11.61
N ASP A 80 2.64 13.77 -12.15
CA ASP A 80 3.37 13.31 -13.35
C ASP A 80 4.64 12.51 -13.00
N LEU A 81 4.98 12.41 -11.71
CA LEU A 81 6.14 11.64 -11.27
C LEU A 81 5.97 10.15 -11.62
N GLN A 82 7.08 9.49 -11.87
CA GLN A 82 7.09 8.09 -12.25
C GLN A 82 7.50 7.21 -11.08
N ILE A 83 6.82 6.06 -10.96
CA ILE A 83 7.24 4.97 -10.10
C ILE A 83 7.47 3.72 -10.95
N ARG A 84 8.29 2.81 -10.48
CA ARG A 84 8.59 1.56 -11.19
C ARG A 84 7.46 0.54 -11.03
N GLY A 85 6.74 0.58 -9.90
CA GLY A 85 5.61 -0.29 -9.60
C GLY A 85 5.11 -0.12 -8.17
N ALA A 86 4.00 -0.79 -7.84
CA ALA A 86 3.42 -0.75 -6.50
C ALA A 86 2.94 -2.11 -6.01
N MET A 87 3.30 -2.49 -4.78
CA MET A 87 2.72 -3.61 -4.05
C MET A 87 1.70 -3.06 -3.05
N LEU A 88 0.45 -3.51 -3.17
CA LEU A 88 -0.71 -3.01 -2.44
C LEU A 88 -1.23 -4.11 -1.51
N VAL A 89 -0.98 -3.97 -0.22
CA VAL A 89 -1.26 -5.00 0.77
C VAL A 89 -2.51 -4.64 1.56
N ALA A 90 -3.49 -5.54 1.60
CA ALA A 90 -4.73 -5.39 2.37
C ALA A 90 -5.53 -4.13 1.99
N VAL A 91 -5.89 -3.98 0.71
CA VAL A 91 -6.66 -2.84 0.19
C VAL A 91 -8.03 -2.78 0.89
N PRO A 92 -8.37 -1.66 1.58
CA PRO A 92 -9.65 -1.56 2.27
C PRO A 92 -10.78 -1.20 1.32
N ASP A 93 -11.98 -1.70 1.63
CA ASP A 93 -13.22 -1.35 0.94
C ASP A 93 -13.88 -0.16 1.63
N PRO A 94 -14.01 1.00 0.97
CA PRO A 94 -14.72 2.15 1.54
C PRO A 94 -16.19 1.90 1.89
N GLN A 95 -16.81 0.86 1.33
CA GLN A 95 -18.18 0.47 1.64
C GLN A 95 -18.26 -0.54 2.80
N SER A 96 -17.14 -1.03 3.28
CA SER A 96 -17.11 -1.90 4.46
C SER A 96 -17.60 -1.16 5.70
N PRO A 97 -18.45 -1.77 6.55
CA PRO A 97 -18.80 -1.20 7.85
C PRO A 97 -17.59 -0.95 8.77
N ALA A 98 -16.48 -1.62 8.52
CA ALA A 98 -15.23 -1.44 9.25
C ALA A 98 -14.40 -0.24 8.76
N PHE A 99 -14.76 0.38 7.61
CA PHE A 99 -14.00 1.50 7.07
C PHE A 99 -14.07 2.72 8.00
N PRO A 100 -12.93 3.30 8.41
CA PRO A 100 -12.90 4.35 9.42
C PRO A 100 -13.54 5.66 8.91
N PRO A 101 -14.43 6.31 9.69
CA PRO A 101 -15.05 7.58 9.28
C PRO A 101 -14.05 8.69 8.95
N GLN A 102 -12.94 8.76 9.67
CA GLN A 102 -11.88 9.76 9.43
C GLN A 102 -11.13 9.55 8.11
N ALA A 103 -11.29 8.40 7.45
CA ALA A 103 -10.65 8.08 6.17
C ALA A 103 -11.54 8.37 4.95
N MET A 104 -12.71 8.98 5.13
CA MET A 104 -13.69 9.16 4.05
C MET A 104 -13.18 10.01 2.89
N SER A 105 -12.18 10.87 3.07
CA SER A 105 -11.55 11.60 1.96
C SER A 105 -10.89 10.69 0.91
N PHE A 106 -10.56 9.45 1.28
CA PHE A 106 -9.96 8.44 0.40
C PHE A 106 -10.98 7.54 -0.30
N ALA A 107 -12.27 7.62 0.07
CA ALA A 107 -13.28 6.61 -0.29
C ALA A 107 -13.57 6.53 -1.80
N ASP A 108 -13.49 7.65 -2.51
CA ASP A 108 -13.83 7.74 -3.93
C ASP A 108 -12.61 7.43 -4.84
N ALA A 109 -11.99 6.28 -4.61
CA ALA A 109 -10.79 5.87 -5.33
C ALA A 109 -11.07 5.63 -6.82
N PRO A 110 -10.24 6.17 -7.73
CA PRO A 110 -10.38 5.99 -9.18
C PRO A 110 -10.43 4.51 -9.60
N GLN A 111 -11.18 4.24 -10.68
CA GLN A 111 -11.40 2.88 -11.19
C GLN A 111 -10.56 2.55 -12.44
N GLY A 112 -9.79 3.49 -12.95
CA GLY A 112 -8.99 3.30 -14.15
C GLY A 112 -7.74 2.46 -13.91
N LYS A 113 -7.23 1.81 -14.97
CA LYS A 113 -5.97 1.08 -14.93
C LYS A 113 -4.82 2.00 -14.53
N PHE A 114 -3.95 1.49 -13.68
CA PHE A 114 -2.71 2.16 -13.35
C PHE A 114 -1.77 2.25 -14.57
N ARG A 115 -0.99 3.32 -14.64
CA ARG A 115 0.05 3.51 -15.65
C ARG A 115 1.38 2.83 -15.29
N PHE A 116 1.40 2.09 -14.19
CA PHE A 116 2.54 1.33 -13.68
C PHE A 116 2.08 -0.08 -13.28
N PRO A 117 2.97 -1.06 -13.31
CA PRO A 117 2.71 -2.41 -12.82
C PRO A 117 2.35 -2.41 -11.33
N SER A 118 1.42 -3.26 -10.93
CA SER A 118 1.01 -3.37 -9.53
C SER A 118 0.62 -4.78 -9.14
N LEU A 119 0.83 -5.11 -7.87
CA LEU A 119 0.47 -6.37 -7.23
C LEU A 119 -0.41 -6.09 -6.02
N ILE A 120 -1.62 -6.65 -5.99
CA ILE A 120 -2.46 -6.68 -4.79
C ILE A 120 -2.17 -7.97 -4.01
N VAL A 121 -1.93 -7.84 -2.70
CA VAL A 121 -1.79 -8.97 -1.78
C VAL A 121 -2.99 -8.99 -0.83
N ALA A 122 -3.74 -10.08 -0.87
CA ALA A 122 -5.04 -10.23 -0.22
C ALA A 122 -5.04 -11.35 0.83
N SER A 123 -5.79 -11.12 1.92
CA SER A 123 -6.12 -12.12 2.93
C SER A 123 -7.57 -12.57 2.80
N THR A 124 -7.85 -13.86 3.06
CA THR A 124 -9.20 -14.42 2.94
C THR A 124 -10.15 -14.00 4.07
N ASN A 125 -9.64 -13.47 5.16
CA ASN A 125 -10.40 -13.06 6.35
C ASN A 125 -10.11 -11.63 6.80
N ASP A 126 -9.74 -10.75 5.87
CA ASP A 126 -9.57 -9.33 6.16
C ASP A 126 -10.94 -8.68 6.43
N PRO A 127 -11.16 -8.08 7.61
CA PRO A 127 -12.44 -7.43 7.93
C PRO A 127 -12.68 -6.15 7.14
N TYR A 128 -11.65 -5.56 6.54
CA TYR A 128 -11.74 -4.30 5.80
C TYR A 128 -11.95 -4.48 4.30
N GLY A 129 -11.67 -5.66 3.73
CA GLY A 129 -11.78 -5.88 2.30
C GLY A 129 -12.04 -7.33 1.94
N SER A 130 -13.22 -7.62 1.38
CA SER A 130 -13.57 -8.97 0.93
C SER A 130 -12.83 -9.39 -0.34
N LEU A 131 -12.65 -10.70 -0.57
CA LEU A 131 -12.03 -11.19 -1.81
C LEU A 131 -12.75 -10.73 -3.10
N PRO A 132 -14.10 -10.74 -3.18
CA PRO A 132 -14.78 -10.19 -4.36
C PRO A 132 -14.45 -8.72 -4.62
N TYR A 133 -14.35 -7.89 -3.58
CA TYR A 133 -13.93 -6.50 -3.71
C TYR A 133 -12.49 -6.39 -4.23
N LEU A 134 -11.57 -7.19 -3.71
CA LEU A 134 -10.17 -7.16 -4.14
C LEU A 134 -9.97 -7.68 -5.57
N GLN A 135 -10.74 -8.68 -5.99
CA GLN A 135 -10.79 -9.15 -7.37
C GLN A 135 -11.26 -8.05 -8.32
N MET A 136 -12.37 -7.36 -7.96
CA MET A 136 -12.87 -6.22 -8.71
C MET A 136 -11.81 -5.10 -8.83
N ARG A 137 -11.13 -4.76 -7.74
CA ARG A 137 -10.08 -3.73 -7.76
C ARG A 137 -8.87 -4.15 -8.62
N ALA A 138 -8.47 -5.41 -8.55
CA ALA A 138 -7.40 -5.93 -9.40
C ALA A 138 -7.73 -5.78 -10.89
N GLU A 139 -8.95 -6.11 -11.29
CA GLU A 139 -9.42 -5.94 -12.67
C GLU A 139 -9.45 -4.46 -13.08
N GLN A 140 -10.01 -3.58 -12.24
CA GLN A 140 -10.12 -2.14 -12.51
C GLN A 140 -8.75 -1.47 -12.64
N TRP A 141 -7.82 -1.80 -11.75
CA TRP A 141 -6.49 -1.19 -11.71
C TRP A 141 -5.47 -1.88 -12.64
N GLY A 142 -5.83 -3.06 -13.19
CA GLY A 142 -4.93 -3.88 -13.99
C GLY A 142 -3.80 -4.48 -13.16
N SER A 143 -4.07 -4.77 -11.88
CA SER A 143 -3.11 -5.33 -10.93
C SER A 143 -3.09 -6.85 -10.98
N ASP A 144 -1.92 -7.46 -10.79
CA ASP A 144 -1.84 -8.85 -10.38
C ASP A 144 -2.48 -9.03 -9.00
N LEU A 145 -3.01 -10.21 -8.69
CA LEU A 145 -3.61 -10.52 -7.40
C LEU A 145 -3.01 -11.81 -6.82
N THR A 146 -2.50 -11.73 -5.60
CA THR A 146 -2.04 -12.88 -4.82
C THR A 146 -2.83 -12.99 -3.53
N ILE A 147 -3.39 -14.18 -3.26
CA ILE A 147 -4.14 -14.49 -2.05
C ILE A 147 -3.26 -15.35 -1.15
N ILE A 148 -2.99 -14.88 0.07
CA ILE A 148 -2.05 -15.53 1.01
C ILE A 148 -2.72 -16.37 2.10
N GLY A 149 -4.03 -16.65 1.97
CA GLY A 149 -4.78 -17.36 3.01
C GLY A 149 -5.32 -16.42 4.08
N ALA A 150 -5.62 -16.96 5.26
CA ALA A 150 -6.21 -16.25 6.39
C ALA A 150 -5.13 -15.55 7.22
N ALA A 151 -4.83 -14.29 6.91
CA ALA A 151 -3.82 -13.47 7.57
C ALA A 151 -4.39 -12.17 8.19
N GLY A 152 -5.71 -12.12 8.41
CA GLY A 152 -6.37 -10.92 8.92
C GLY A 152 -6.14 -9.72 8.03
N HIS A 153 -5.87 -8.55 8.61
CA HIS A 153 -5.57 -7.32 7.87
C HIS A 153 -4.08 -7.20 7.48
N ILE A 154 -3.33 -8.28 7.54
CA ILE A 154 -1.89 -8.33 7.18
C ILE A 154 -1.12 -7.19 7.87
N ASN A 155 -1.36 -7.00 9.16
CA ASN A 155 -0.77 -5.95 10.00
C ASN A 155 0.02 -6.54 11.18
N GLY A 156 0.43 -5.70 12.15
CA GLY A 156 1.15 -6.16 13.34
C GLY A 156 0.39 -7.20 14.18
N GLN A 157 -0.96 -7.16 14.18
CA GLN A 157 -1.80 -8.13 14.90
C GLN A 157 -1.88 -9.49 14.18
N SER A 158 -1.49 -9.57 12.92
CA SER A 158 -1.47 -10.80 12.13
C SER A 158 -0.32 -11.74 12.54
N GLN A 159 0.59 -11.30 13.41
CA GLN A 159 1.71 -12.08 13.95
C GLN A 159 2.62 -12.69 12.87
N LEU A 160 2.81 -11.96 11.76
CA LEU A 160 3.63 -12.41 10.64
C LEU A 160 5.15 -12.20 10.89
N GLY A 161 5.52 -11.49 11.96
CA GLY A 161 6.89 -11.10 12.20
C GLY A 161 7.43 -10.22 11.06
N ASP A 162 8.63 -10.52 10.59
CA ASP A 162 9.26 -9.86 9.45
C ASP A 162 8.70 -10.31 8.09
N TRP A 163 7.68 -11.14 8.09
CA TRP A 163 6.91 -11.62 6.94
C TRP A 163 7.79 -12.00 5.73
N PRO A 164 8.58 -13.07 5.84
CA PRO A 164 9.49 -13.47 4.78
C PRO A 164 8.78 -13.84 3.46
N GLU A 165 7.54 -14.35 3.53
CA GLU A 165 6.72 -14.64 2.35
C GLU A 165 6.35 -13.35 1.62
N GLY A 166 5.99 -12.29 2.34
CA GLY A 166 5.70 -10.97 1.75
C GLY A 166 6.92 -10.36 1.09
N LEU A 167 8.08 -10.50 1.72
CA LEU A 167 9.34 -10.04 1.14
C LEU A 167 9.71 -10.84 -0.13
N ALA A 168 9.42 -12.15 -0.15
CA ALA A 168 9.60 -12.98 -1.34
C ALA A 168 8.66 -12.54 -2.47
N LEU A 169 7.38 -12.24 -2.18
CA LEU A 169 6.43 -11.70 -3.16
C LEU A 169 6.90 -10.36 -3.74
N LEU A 170 7.42 -9.46 -2.90
CA LEU A 170 7.97 -8.19 -3.36
C LEU A 170 9.18 -8.40 -4.28
N ARG A 171 10.11 -9.28 -3.93
CA ARG A 171 11.29 -9.59 -4.73
C ARG A 171 10.91 -10.20 -6.08
N ASP A 172 9.97 -11.14 -6.09
CA ASP A 172 9.45 -11.74 -7.33
C ASP A 172 8.78 -10.69 -8.21
N PHE A 173 7.90 -9.86 -7.64
CA PHE A 173 7.27 -8.75 -8.36
C PHE A 173 8.31 -7.82 -8.98
N VAL A 174 9.28 -7.34 -8.20
CA VAL A 174 10.34 -6.43 -8.68
C VAL A 174 11.21 -7.06 -9.76
N SER A 175 11.43 -8.38 -9.71
CA SER A 175 12.24 -9.09 -10.71
C SER A 175 11.59 -9.16 -12.09
N ARG A 176 10.26 -8.96 -12.16
CA ARG A 176 9.47 -8.98 -13.40
C ARG A 176 9.27 -7.59 -14.03
N LEU A 177 9.73 -6.53 -13.37
CA LEU A 177 9.67 -5.14 -13.82
C LEU A 177 10.93 -4.78 -14.64
#